data_1f9af0d0c0091fa1a875e99449b029d6
#
_entry.id   1f9af0d0c0091fa1a875e99449b029d6
#
_cell.length_a   1.000
_cell.length_b   1.000
_cell.length_c   1.000
_cell.angle_alpha   90.00
_cell.angle_beta   90.00
_cell.angle_gamma   90.00
#
_symmetry.space_group_name_H-M   'P 1'
#
loop_
_entity.id
_entity.type
_entity.pdbx_description
1 polymer ?
#
loop_
_entity_poly.entity_id
_entity_poly.type
_entity_poly.pdbx_seq_one_letter_code
_entity_poly.pdbx_strand_id
1 'polypeptide(L)'
;VVQKITNQPDSPEIAAILQQMKRDISVLQGQLKERDAEIQRLTQMLLNAQRSRFGQRSEKRAYVLDDGSEQLSLFDEVEQEANDTAPEPEIETFVPEHTRKKKRTKEELYQNLPTKEVEYELSPEQLVDTWGYHYECIGREFVRSEMTMIPQQVFLVNYFRKIYASKQHEKDTGYASILKPELPQPVMKHSMASPSSVADVMVKKYVNGLPLYRQEQEWKRLGVALSRNTLANWVIRPTNDWLMPLYELLRQKLLKEHIIHADETHVQVLKEDGKAATARSEMWVYASAPRSKRQIRYFDYQTSRSGDCAKTFLEGFHGVLICDGYSGYNKVEGVTRGGCWAHAQRKWRDAMPKDVKLKTSKAVQGYDYCNRLFALEKKMVKLSHDERLEERQKTCRPLLDEYWNWLDSFVAEQGSKLEDAVHYSLGQKEYLGAFMSHGDMEISNNQVENAIRPFVIGRKGWLFCDTPKGATASAVVYTLVETAKASHTEPYRYLLRLLTILPMHGGNPSIATLEELLPWSDYMQKECSIQAV
;
A
#
# COMPACT_ATOMS: atom_id res chain seq x y z
N VAL A 1 -60.59 -8.82 10.94
CA VAL A 1 -61.72 -8.02 11.45
C VAL A 1 -61.27 -7.39 12.74
N VAL A 2 -60.78 -6.15 12.68
CA VAL A 2 -60.49 -5.32 13.87
C VAL A 2 -61.49 -4.19 13.83
N GLN A 3 -62.49 -4.28 14.74
CA GLN A 3 -63.48 -3.24 14.96
C GLN A 3 -62.77 -1.96 15.44
N LYS A 4 -62.93 -0.87 14.68
CA LYS A 4 -62.65 0.49 15.14
C LYS A 4 -63.67 0.82 16.25
N ILE A 5 -63.21 0.86 17.48
CA ILE A 5 -63.98 1.47 18.58
C ILE A 5 -63.73 2.98 18.48
N THR A 6 -64.67 3.69 17.90
CA THR A 6 -64.76 5.15 17.96
C THR A 6 -65.50 5.49 19.27
N ASN A 7 -64.74 5.60 20.38
CA ASN A 7 -65.28 6.18 21.60
C ASN A 7 -65.10 7.71 21.50
N GLN A 8 -66.14 8.42 21.11
CA GLN A 8 -66.29 9.83 21.52
C GLN A 8 -66.60 9.84 23.03
N PRO A 9 -65.98 10.69 23.83
CA PRO A 9 -66.28 10.80 25.24
C PRO A 9 -67.65 11.49 25.41
N ASP A 10 -68.61 10.77 25.99
CA ASP A 10 -70.00 11.25 26.23
C ASP A 10 -70.15 12.31 27.34
N SER A 11 -69.01 12.82 27.88
CA SER A 11 -69.02 13.90 28.88
C SER A 11 -67.99 14.97 28.53
N PRO A 12 -68.36 16.26 28.53
CA PRO A 12 -67.46 17.39 28.32
C PRO A 12 -66.27 17.41 29.32
N GLU A 13 -66.42 16.86 30.50
CA GLU A 13 -65.38 16.73 31.52
C GLU A 13 -64.30 15.72 31.12
N ILE A 14 -64.68 14.59 30.56
CA ILE A 14 -63.71 13.57 30.08
C ILE A 14 -62.93 14.12 28.89
N ALA A 15 -63.55 14.86 27.99
CA ALA A 15 -62.85 15.50 26.86
C ALA A 15 -61.85 16.57 27.34
N ALA A 16 -62.19 17.36 28.36
CA ALA A 16 -61.28 18.34 28.97
C ALA A 16 -60.09 17.67 29.66
N ILE A 17 -60.29 16.57 30.39
CA ILE A 17 -59.26 15.80 31.04
C ILE A 17 -58.29 15.17 29.98
N LEU A 18 -58.82 14.57 28.92
CA LEU A 18 -58.01 14.02 27.81
C LEU A 18 -57.19 15.10 27.11
N GLN A 19 -57.75 16.29 26.93
CA GLN A 19 -57.04 17.41 26.34
C GLN A 19 -55.92 17.94 27.27
N GLN A 20 -56.15 17.95 28.57
CA GLN A 20 -55.15 18.30 29.56
C GLN A 20 -54.03 17.25 29.59
N MET A 21 -54.37 15.95 29.64
CA MET A 21 -53.38 14.88 29.59
C MET A 21 -52.53 14.89 28.32
N LYS A 22 -53.09 15.21 27.14
CA LYS A 22 -52.33 15.39 25.90
C LYS A 22 -51.36 16.56 25.99
N ARG A 23 -51.74 17.68 26.62
CA ARG A 23 -50.83 18.81 26.88
C ARG A 23 -49.69 18.41 27.81
N ASP A 24 -50.02 17.75 28.91
CA ASP A 24 -49.05 17.30 29.90
C ASP A 24 -48.06 16.27 29.29
N ILE A 25 -48.53 15.34 28.46
CA ILE A 25 -47.67 14.40 27.70
C ILE A 25 -46.74 15.17 26.75
N SER A 26 -47.24 16.18 26.03
CA SER A 26 -46.42 16.98 25.13
C SER A 26 -45.33 17.77 25.88
N VAL A 27 -45.68 18.34 27.05
CA VAL A 27 -44.71 19.03 27.91
C VAL A 27 -43.68 18.06 28.47
N LEU A 28 -44.08 16.87 28.94
CA LEU A 28 -43.18 15.85 29.45
C LEU A 28 -42.26 15.30 28.35
N GLN A 29 -42.76 15.10 27.13
CA GLN A 29 -41.96 14.72 25.98
C GLN A 29 -40.92 15.79 25.61
N GLY A 30 -41.30 17.09 25.71
CA GLY A 30 -40.38 18.21 25.54
C GLY A 30 -39.25 18.20 26.59
N GLN A 31 -39.62 18.07 27.87
CA GLN A 31 -38.65 17.98 28.97
C GLN A 31 -37.74 16.75 28.86
N LEU A 32 -38.25 15.62 28.41
CA LEU A 32 -37.48 14.40 28.21
C LEU A 32 -36.46 14.60 27.11
N LYS A 33 -36.84 15.24 26.00
CA LYS A 33 -35.95 15.59 24.90
C LYS A 33 -34.84 16.57 25.33
N GLU A 34 -35.14 17.56 26.15
CA GLU A 34 -34.16 18.48 26.73
C GLU A 34 -33.19 17.76 27.69
N ARG A 35 -33.71 16.85 28.53
CA ARG A 35 -32.89 16.06 29.44
C ARG A 35 -31.97 15.10 28.69
N ASP A 36 -32.42 14.46 27.64
CA ASP A 36 -31.62 13.61 26.79
C ASP A 36 -30.50 14.40 26.10
N ALA A 37 -30.79 15.59 25.62
CA ALA A 37 -29.78 16.49 25.05
C ALA A 37 -28.72 16.90 26.09
N GLU A 38 -29.14 17.23 27.33
CA GLU A 38 -28.22 17.59 28.41
C GLU A 38 -27.36 16.38 28.86
N ILE A 39 -27.94 15.18 28.95
CA ILE A 39 -27.18 13.95 29.22
C ILE A 39 -26.13 13.72 28.14
N GLN A 40 -26.47 13.90 26.86
CA GLN A 40 -25.49 13.77 25.76
C GLN A 40 -24.39 14.80 25.89
N ARG A 41 -24.71 16.06 26.19
CA ARG A 41 -23.74 17.14 26.40
C ARG A 41 -22.80 16.83 27.56
N LEU A 42 -23.32 16.45 28.71
CA LEU A 42 -22.54 16.13 29.90
C LEU A 42 -21.64 14.88 29.67
N THR A 43 -22.17 13.88 28.99
CA THR A 43 -21.38 12.68 28.62
C THR A 43 -20.20 13.06 27.73
N GLN A 44 -20.42 13.92 26.74
CA GLN A 44 -19.35 14.37 25.85
C GLN A 44 -18.32 15.23 26.58
N MET A 45 -18.75 16.14 27.48
CA MET A 45 -17.84 16.91 28.33
C MET A 45 -17.01 16.01 29.24
N LEU A 46 -17.60 14.97 29.83
CA LEU A 46 -16.89 13.99 30.66
C LEU A 46 -15.83 13.24 29.82
N LEU A 47 -16.17 12.81 28.62
CA LEU A 47 -15.23 12.15 27.70
C LEU A 47 -14.08 13.07 27.31
N ASN A 48 -14.36 14.34 27.02
CA ASN A 48 -13.33 15.33 26.70
C ASN A 48 -12.43 15.62 27.91
N ALA A 49 -13.02 15.74 29.12
CA ALA A 49 -12.25 15.91 30.36
C ALA A 49 -11.38 14.68 30.70
N GLN A 50 -11.89 13.47 30.48
CA GLN A 50 -11.11 12.24 30.63
C GLN A 50 -9.97 12.16 29.61
N ARG A 51 -10.21 12.52 28.34
CA ARG A 51 -9.16 12.61 27.31
C ARG A 51 -8.09 13.63 27.67
N SER A 52 -8.47 14.77 28.25
CA SER A 52 -7.54 15.81 28.68
C SER A 52 -6.70 15.41 29.89
N ARG A 53 -7.26 14.64 30.82
CA ARG A 53 -6.57 14.20 32.05
C ARG A 53 -5.78 12.90 31.91
N PHE A 54 -6.28 11.95 31.12
CA PHE A 54 -5.73 10.58 30.99
C PHE A 54 -5.23 10.25 29.57
N GLY A 55 -5.35 11.20 28.62
CA GLY A 55 -4.72 11.07 27.32
C GLY A 55 -3.19 11.01 27.49
N GLN A 56 -2.55 9.97 26.95
CA GLN A 56 -1.10 9.81 27.02
C GLN A 56 -0.39 11.04 26.45
N ARG A 57 0.20 11.85 27.31
CA ARG A 57 1.15 12.91 26.97
C ARG A 57 2.54 12.27 26.91
N SER A 58 2.88 11.60 25.82
CA SER A 58 4.26 11.18 25.58
C SER A 58 4.75 11.83 24.30
N GLU A 59 5.99 12.30 24.31
CA GLU A 59 6.71 12.85 23.15
C GLU A 59 6.74 11.87 21.96
N LYS A 60 6.54 10.58 22.20
CA LYS A 60 6.40 9.53 21.18
C LYS A 60 5.17 9.70 20.27
N ARG A 61 4.18 10.53 20.64
CA ARG A 61 2.96 10.77 19.84
C ARG A 61 3.15 11.72 18.65
N ALA A 62 4.25 12.45 18.57
CA ALA A 62 4.55 13.33 17.42
C ALA A 62 4.80 12.55 16.11
N TYR A 63 4.92 11.23 16.17
CA TYR A 63 5.19 10.33 15.04
C TYR A 63 4.07 9.32 14.75
N VAL A 64 2.87 9.49 15.33
CA VAL A 64 1.73 8.66 14.96
C VAL A 64 1.30 9.06 13.57
N LEU A 65 1.33 8.11 12.66
CA LEU A 65 0.73 8.24 11.34
C LEU A 65 -0.74 8.68 11.51
N ASP A 66 -1.14 9.65 10.72
CA ASP A 66 -2.48 10.21 10.69
C ASP A 66 -3.55 9.18 10.22
N ASP A 67 -3.11 7.95 9.92
CA ASP A 67 -3.90 6.84 9.37
C ASP A 67 -4.56 5.95 10.45
N GLY A 68 -4.34 6.24 11.74
CA GLY A 68 -4.95 5.48 12.83
C GLY A 68 -4.57 4.00 12.88
N SER A 69 -3.53 3.56 12.16
CA SER A 69 -2.94 2.25 12.37
C SER A 69 -2.30 2.23 13.76
N GLU A 70 -2.60 1.23 14.56
CA GLU A 70 -1.87 0.99 15.81
C GLU A 70 -0.39 0.87 15.44
N GLN A 71 0.43 1.72 16.05
CA GLN A 71 1.87 1.63 15.90
C GLN A 71 2.30 0.37 16.65
N LEU A 72 2.47 -0.72 15.92
CA LEU A 72 3.22 -1.86 16.42
C LEU A 72 4.59 -1.34 16.86
N SER A 73 4.95 -1.55 18.09
CA SER A 73 6.26 -1.18 18.59
C SER A 73 7.30 -1.93 17.77
N LEU A 74 8.20 -1.21 17.11
CA LEU A 74 9.24 -1.81 16.28
C LEU A 74 10.20 -2.71 17.08
N PHE A 75 10.15 -2.63 18.42
CA PHE A 75 10.99 -3.37 19.35
C PHE A 75 10.31 -4.62 19.90
N ASP A 76 8.97 -4.70 19.83
CA ASP A 76 8.17 -5.81 20.35
C ASP A 76 7.51 -6.65 19.25
N GLU A 77 7.91 -6.42 17.97
CA GLU A 77 7.32 -7.10 16.82
C GLU A 77 7.41 -8.63 16.97
N VAL A 78 8.57 -9.13 17.38
CA VAL A 78 8.79 -10.58 17.54
C VAL A 78 7.89 -11.14 18.65
N GLU A 79 7.74 -10.44 19.78
CA GLU A 79 6.90 -10.87 20.89
C GLU A 79 5.40 -10.75 20.57
N GLN A 80 5.01 -9.69 19.83
CA GLN A 80 3.61 -9.47 19.44
C GLN A 80 3.14 -10.41 18.34
N GLU A 81 4.03 -10.78 17.43
CA GLU A 81 3.74 -11.72 16.32
C GLU A 81 4.04 -13.18 16.73
N ALA A 82 4.76 -13.39 17.84
CA ALA A 82 5.04 -14.73 18.35
C ALA A 82 3.74 -15.42 18.76
N ASN A 83 3.46 -16.56 18.16
CA ASN A 83 2.32 -17.40 18.49
C ASN A 83 2.79 -18.85 18.59
N ASP A 84 2.93 -19.35 19.80
CA ASP A 84 3.37 -20.73 20.09
C ASP A 84 2.42 -21.78 19.51
N THR A 85 1.19 -21.38 19.17
CA THR A 85 0.20 -22.24 18.53
C THR A 85 0.11 -22.02 17.02
N ALA A 86 0.96 -21.15 16.44
CA ALA A 86 1.02 -20.97 15.00
C ALA A 86 1.47 -22.31 14.37
N PRO A 87 0.65 -22.93 13.50
CA PRO A 87 1.02 -24.21 12.91
C PRO A 87 2.27 -23.99 12.04
N GLU A 88 3.35 -24.68 12.37
CA GLU A 88 4.38 -24.95 11.40
C GLU A 88 3.71 -25.58 10.16
N PRO A 89 4.29 -25.42 8.95
CA PRO A 89 3.74 -26.08 7.76
C PRO A 89 3.75 -27.60 7.95
N GLU A 90 2.65 -28.15 8.47
CA GLU A 90 2.52 -29.55 8.87
C GLU A 90 1.96 -30.45 7.78
N ILE A 91 2.32 -31.74 7.85
CA ILE A 91 1.77 -32.85 7.10
C ILE A 91 0.37 -33.17 7.64
N GLU A 92 -0.65 -33.13 6.81
CA GLU A 92 -2.05 -33.30 7.21
C GLU A 92 -2.39 -34.70 7.70
N THR A 93 -3.15 -34.74 8.82
CA THR A 93 -4.06 -35.86 9.15
C THR A 93 -5.48 -35.46 8.77
N PHE A 94 -6.17 -36.32 8.04
CA PHE A 94 -7.50 -36.14 7.46
C PHE A 94 -8.59 -35.99 8.53
N VAL A 95 -9.43 -34.93 8.45
CA VAL A 95 -10.73 -34.82 9.16
C VAL A 95 -11.77 -34.18 8.22
N PRO A 96 -13.02 -34.73 8.14
CA PRO A 96 -13.99 -34.35 7.12
C PRO A 96 -14.76 -33.05 7.41
N GLU A 97 -15.03 -32.36 6.30
CA GLU A 97 -16.04 -31.34 6.00
C GLU A 97 -16.39 -30.23 7.01
N HIS A 98 -15.74 -29.08 6.79
CA HIS A 98 -16.41 -27.77 6.71
C HIS A 98 -15.59 -26.89 5.75
N THR A 99 -16.26 -26.12 4.89
CA THR A 99 -15.67 -25.28 3.82
C THR A 99 -14.62 -24.30 4.33
N ARG A 100 -13.38 -24.75 4.50
CA ARG A 100 -12.17 -23.94 4.69
C ARG A 100 -11.40 -23.91 3.38
N LYS A 101 -10.73 -22.80 3.07
CA LYS A 101 -9.77 -22.74 1.97
C LYS A 101 -8.86 -23.98 2.04
N LYS A 102 -8.76 -24.71 0.93
CA LYS A 102 -7.88 -25.86 0.79
C LYS A 102 -6.48 -25.49 1.28
N LYS A 103 -5.99 -26.11 2.34
CA LYS A 103 -4.58 -25.96 2.76
C LYS A 103 -3.73 -26.56 1.65
N ARG A 104 -2.70 -25.86 1.22
CA ARG A 104 -1.74 -26.37 0.24
C ARG A 104 -0.95 -27.52 0.87
N THR A 105 -0.66 -28.56 0.09
CA THR A 105 0.21 -29.65 0.55
C THR A 105 1.65 -29.15 0.69
N LYS A 106 2.46 -29.85 1.48
CA LYS A 106 3.89 -29.52 1.66
C LYS A 106 4.65 -29.52 0.33
N GLU A 107 4.29 -30.43 -0.56
CA GLU A 107 4.82 -30.52 -1.92
C GLU A 107 4.45 -29.31 -2.78
N GLU A 108 3.22 -28.82 -2.68
CA GLU A 108 2.76 -27.60 -3.37
C GLU A 108 3.48 -26.34 -2.86
N LEU A 109 3.90 -26.30 -1.58
CA LEU A 109 4.60 -25.15 -0.99
C LEU A 109 6.06 -25.06 -1.45
N TYR A 110 6.72 -26.17 -1.73
CA TYR A 110 8.16 -26.22 -2.00
C TYR A 110 8.52 -26.65 -3.42
N GLN A 111 7.53 -26.92 -4.28
CA GLN A 111 7.74 -27.43 -5.65
C GLN A 111 8.68 -26.58 -6.51
N ASN A 112 8.84 -25.29 -6.18
CA ASN A 112 9.68 -24.36 -6.92
C ASN A 112 11.09 -24.20 -6.32
N LEU A 113 11.41 -24.91 -5.22
CA LEU A 113 12.73 -24.86 -4.62
C LEU A 113 13.65 -25.92 -5.26
N PRO A 114 14.89 -25.57 -5.62
CA PRO A 114 15.87 -26.56 -6.05
C PRO A 114 16.17 -27.51 -4.90
N THR A 115 16.08 -28.81 -5.15
CA THR A 115 16.29 -29.86 -4.15
C THR A 115 17.70 -30.39 -4.22
N LYS A 116 18.34 -30.60 -3.08
CA LYS A 116 19.59 -31.36 -2.92
C LYS A 116 19.31 -32.56 -2.03
N GLU A 117 19.78 -33.72 -2.45
CA GLU A 117 19.72 -34.94 -1.64
C GLU A 117 21.05 -35.08 -0.86
N VAL A 118 20.93 -35.49 0.39
CA VAL A 118 22.07 -35.84 1.25
C VAL A 118 21.79 -37.24 1.77
N GLU A 119 22.67 -38.16 1.44
CA GLU A 119 22.58 -39.54 1.90
C GLU A 119 23.57 -39.77 3.06
N TYR A 120 23.09 -40.41 4.10
CA TYR A 120 23.91 -40.80 5.25
C TYR A 120 24.23 -42.28 5.09
N GLU A 121 25.49 -42.57 5.01
CA GLU A 121 26.00 -43.93 4.87
C GLU A 121 26.73 -44.37 6.15
N LEU A 122 26.68 -45.65 6.42
CA LEU A 122 27.49 -46.26 7.49
C LEU A 122 28.94 -46.31 7.06
N SER A 123 29.86 -46.12 8.00
CA SER A 123 31.28 -46.32 7.71
C SER A 123 31.58 -47.79 7.38
N PRO A 124 32.63 -48.10 6.61
CA PRO A 124 33.00 -49.50 6.29
C PRO A 124 33.13 -50.39 7.52
N GLU A 125 33.52 -49.85 8.66
CA GLU A 125 33.68 -50.58 9.92
C GLU A 125 32.32 -50.94 10.53
N GLN A 126 31.28 -50.12 10.30
CA GLN A 126 29.91 -50.36 10.77
C GLN A 126 29.12 -51.32 9.89
N LEU A 127 29.65 -51.61 8.67
CA LEU A 127 29.04 -52.55 7.73
C LEU A 127 29.47 -54.02 8.01
N VAL A 128 30.20 -54.25 9.07
CA VAL A 128 30.60 -55.60 9.51
C VAL A 128 30.15 -55.79 10.95
N ASP A 129 29.43 -56.84 11.24
CA ASP A 129 29.02 -57.17 12.60
C ASP A 129 30.16 -57.84 13.44
N THR A 130 29.90 -58.09 14.70
CA THR A 130 30.84 -58.71 15.63
C THR A 130 31.21 -60.15 15.27
N TRP A 131 30.47 -60.78 14.38
CA TRP A 131 30.70 -62.15 13.88
C TRP A 131 31.36 -62.18 12.49
N GLY A 132 31.62 -60.98 11.89
CA GLY A 132 32.27 -60.85 10.58
C GLY A 132 31.33 -60.89 9.38
N TYR A 133 30.00 -60.80 9.58
CA TYR A 133 29.03 -60.70 8.47
C TYR A 133 29.01 -59.28 7.92
N HIS A 134 29.01 -59.15 6.59
CA HIS A 134 28.91 -57.88 5.90
C HIS A 134 27.47 -57.50 5.60
N TYR A 135 27.16 -56.24 5.81
CA TYR A 135 25.85 -55.66 5.46
C TYR A 135 25.94 -54.94 4.11
N GLU A 136 24.90 -55.13 3.28
CA GLU A 136 24.73 -54.44 2.01
C GLU A 136 23.56 -53.48 2.10
N CYS A 137 23.65 -52.35 1.39
CA CYS A 137 22.57 -51.38 1.29
C CYS A 137 21.40 -51.99 0.48
N ILE A 138 20.25 -52.19 1.09
CA ILE A 138 19.04 -52.75 0.47
C ILE A 138 18.00 -51.69 0.05
N GLY A 139 18.25 -50.41 0.37
CA GLY A 139 17.37 -49.33 0.01
C GLY A 139 17.67 -48.04 0.76
N ARG A 140 16.88 -47.02 0.52
CA ARG A 140 16.97 -45.75 1.22
C ARG A 140 15.58 -45.35 1.78
N GLU A 141 15.58 -44.73 2.95
CA GLU A 141 14.38 -44.23 3.63
C GLU A 141 14.42 -42.69 3.64
N PHE A 142 13.28 -42.06 3.32
CA PHE A 142 13.15 -40.61 3.46
C PHE A 142 12.97 -40.27 4.94
N VAL A 143 13.87 -39.43 5.48
CA VAL A 143 13.85 -39.04 6.89
C VAL A 143 13.13 -37.68 7.06
N ARG A 144 13.59 -36.63 6.39
CA ARG A 144 13.04 -35.27 6.49
C ARG A 144 13.53 -34.35 5.38
N SER A 145 12.80 -33.24 5.17
CA SER A 145 13.26 -32.13 4.36
C SER A 145 13.53 -30.90 5.25
N GLU A 146 14.59 -30.18 4.96
CA GLU A 146 14.95 -28.93 5.64
C GLU A 146 15.19 -27.83 4.61
N MET A 147 14.74 -26.60 4.92
CA MET A 147 15.06 -25.42 4.11
C MET A 147 16.43 -24.90 4.49
N THR A 148 17.35 -24.88 3.53
CA THR A 148 18.71 -24.37 3.72
C THR A 148 18.91 -23.09 2.94
N MET A 149 19.41 -22.03 3.59
CA MET A 149 19.73 -20.76 2.96
C MET A 149 21.24 -20.67 2.70
N ILE A 150 21.61 -20.26 1.48
CA ILE A 150 22.99 -19.90 1.14
C ILE A 150 23.12 -18.39 1.43
N PRO A 151 24.07 -17.97 2.28
CA PRO A 151 24.33 -16.56 2.53
C PRO A 151 24.70 -15.81 1.24
N GLN A 152 24.33 -14.51 1.17
CA GLN A 152 24.69 -13.65 0.05
C GLN A 152 26.20 -13.64 -0.18
N GLN A 153 26.62 -13.78 -1.44
CA GLN A 153 28.02 -13.76 -1.84
C GLN A 153 28.28 -12.58 -2.77
N VAL A 154 29.43 -11.92 -2.57
CA VAL A 154 29.92 -10.84 -3.42
C VAL A 154 31.21 -11.27 -4.04
N PHE A 155 31.36 -11.11 -5.35
CA PHE A 155 32.57 -11.43 -6.08
C PHE A 155 32.88 -10.38 -7.15
N LEU A 156 34.12 -10.25 -7.51
CA LEU A 156 34.58 -9.31 -8.52
C LEU A 156 34.54 -9.99 -9.90
N VAL A 157 33.98 -9.31 -10.90
CA VAL A 157 34.00 -9.73 -12.29
C VAL A 157 34.96 -8.84 -13.06
N ASN A 158 36.02 -9.40 -13.61
CA ASN A 158 36.97 -8.68 -14.45
C ASN A 158 36.63 -8.88 -15.93
N TYR A 159 36.38 -7.79 -16.63
CA TYR A 159 36.07 -7.80 -18.05
C TYR A 159 37.30 -7.54 -18.89
N PHE A 160 37.58 -8.42 -19.85
CA PHE A 160 38.67 -8.29 -20.79
C PHE A 160 38.13 -8.28 -22.23
N ARG A 161 38.69 -7.47 -23.09
CA ARG A 161 38.44 -7.53 -24.54
C ARG A 161 39.66 -7.96 -25.29
N LYS A 162 39.52 -8.90 -26.24
CA LYS A 162 40.58 -9.28 -27.14
C LYS A 162 40.84 -8.17 -28.15
N ILE A 163 42.10 -7.97 -28.49
CA ILE A 163 42.55 -7.00 -29.49
C ILE A 163 43.04 -7.81 -30.68
N TYR A 164 42.54 -7.52 -31.85
CA TYR A 164 42.91 -8.20 -33.09
C TYR A 164 43.66 -7.24 -34.00
N ALA A 165 44.73 -7.72 -34.63
CA ALA A 165 45.50 -7.00 -35.62
C ALA A 165 45.63 -7.84 -36.91
N SER A 166 45.57 -7.22 -38.08
CA SER A 166 45.77 -7.85 -39.36
C SER A 166 47.22 -7.67 -39.78
N LYS A 167 48.02 -8.73 -39.70
CA LYS A 167 49.41 -8.73 -40.17
C LYS A 167 49.52 -8.55 -41.69
N GLN A 168 48.51 -9.00 -42.46
CA GLN A 168 48.48 -8.82 -43.91
C GLN A 168 48.26 -7.34 -44.27
N HIS A 169 47.26 -6.67 -43.61
CA HIS A 169 47.00 -5.24 -43.83
C HIS A 169 48.23 -4.38 -43.51
N GLU A 170 48.97 -4.72 -42.44
CA GLU A 170 50.20 -4.03 -42.05
C GLU A 170 51.32 -4.15 -43.11
N LYS A 171 51.47 -5.36 -43.71
CA LYS A 171 52.43 -5.58 -44.80
C LYS A 171 52.06 -4.83 -46.08
N ASP A 172 50.74 -4.74 -46.40
CA ASP A 172 50.27 -4.18 -47.65
C ASP A 172 50.18 -2.65 -47.63
N THR A 173 49.94 -2.06 -46.46
CA THR A 173 49.67 -0.62 -46.30
C THR A 173 50.71 0.13 -45.44
N GLY A 174 51.57 -0.60 -44.72
CA GLY A 174 52.50 -0.03 -43.75
C GLY A 174 51.86 0.45 -42.43
N TYR A 175 50.57 0.24 -42.23
CA TYR A 175 49.84 0.64 -41.03
C TYR A 175 49.15 -0.56 -40.37
N ALA A 176 49.23 -0.63 -39.02
CA ALA A 176 48.56 -1.68 -38.26
C ALA A 176 47.04 -1.41 -38.22
N SER A 177 46.23 -2.34 -38.73
CA SER A 177 44.78 -2.33 -38.59
C SER A 177 44.41 -3.07 -37.29
N ILE A 178 43.84 -2.35 -36.33
CA ILE A 178 43.46 -2.91 -35.02
C ILE A 178 41.93 -2.90 -34.89
N LEU A 179 41.36 -4.08 -34.62
CA LEU A 179 39.95 -4.27 -34.31
C LEU A 179 39.77 -4.65 -32.85
N LYS A 180 38.79 -4.07 -32.24
CA LYS A 180 38.37 -4.35 -30.84
C LYS A 180 36.86 -4.53 -30.79
N PRO A 181 36.34 -5.54 -30.08
CA PRO A 181 34.91 -5.68 -29.88
C PRO A 181 34.33 -4.47 -29.10
N GLU A 182 33.13 -4.06 -29.45
CA GLU A 182 32.39 -3.09 -28.63
C GLU A 182 32.02 -3.72 -27.28
N LEU A 183 32.03 -2.91 -26.25
CA LEU A 183 31.64 -3.33 -24.91
C LEU A 183 30.26 -2.70 -24.57
N PRO A 184 29.38 -3.45 -23.89
CA PRO A 184 28.17 -2.87 -23.37
C PRO A 184 28.50 -1.74 -22.40
N GLN A 185 27.66 -0.70 -22.39
CA GLN A 185 27.84 0.40 -21.44
C GLN A 185 27.63 -0.07 -20.01
N PRO A 186 28.54 0.29 -19.08
CA PRO A 186 28.34 -0.03 -17.67
C PRO A 186 27.17 0.78 -17.10
N VAL A 187 26.47 0.23 -16.11
CA VAL A 187 25.38 0.93 -15.39
C VAL A 187 25.83 2.26 -14.79
N MET A 188 27.11 2.36 -14.44
CA MET A 188 27.77 3.60 -14.00
C MET A 188 29.23 3.64 -14.48
N LYS A 189 29.58 4.70 -15.19
CA LYS A 189 30.98 4.94 -15.58
C LYS A 189 31.86 5.21 -14.35
N HIS A 190 33.08 4.69 -14.35
CA HIS A 190 34.07 4.84 -13.28
C HIS A 190 33.57 4.34 -11.90
N SER A 191 32.82 3.25 -11.88
CA SER A 191 32.28 2.62 -10.68
C SER A 191 32.45 1.10 -10.74
N MET A 192 32.54 0.46 -9.58
CA MET A 192 32.45 -0.98 -9.46
C MET A 192 31.00 -1.48 -9.40
N ALA A 193 30.02 -0.57 -9.47
CA ALA A 193 28.61 -0.92 -9.48
C ALA A 193 28.25 -1.75 -10.70
N SER A 194 27.70 -2.92 -10.48
CA SER A 194 27.05 -3.75 -11.50
C SER A 194 25.53 -3.57 -11.47
N PRO A 195 24.80 -3.93 -12.53
CA PRO A 195 23.34 -3.96 -12.48
C PRO A 195 22.78 -4.73 -11.27
N SER A 196 23.41 -5.86 -10.91
CA SER A 196 22.96 -6.69 -9.78
C SER A 196 23.20 -6.02 -8.43
N SER A 197 24.35 -5.38 -8.21
CA SER A 197 24.64 -4.70 -6.95
C SER A 197 23.79 -3.44 -6.76
N VAL A 198 23.51 -2.70 -7.83
CA VAL A 198 22.60 -1.54 -7.81
C VAL A 198 21.16 -2.00 -7.51
N ALA A 199 20.69 -3.06 -8.18
CA ALA A 199 19.36 -3.62 -7.92
C ALA A 199 19.21 -4.10 -6.47
N ASP A 200 20.24 -4.75 -5.91
CA ASP A 200 20.25 -5.19 -4.51
C ASP A 200 20.12 -4.00 -3.54
N VAL A 201 20.92 -2.95 -3.74
CA VAL A 201 20.85 -1.72 -2.92
C VAL A 201 19.46 -1.07 -2.99
N MET A 202 18.88 -1.00 -4.20
CA MET A 202 17.54 -0.41 -4.39
C MET A 202 16.46 -1.27 -3.71
N VAL A 203 16.47 -2.59 -3.89
CA VAL A 203 15.47 -3.49 -3.28
C VAL A 203 15.59 -3.48 -1.76
N LYS A 204 16.78 -3.58 -1.22
CA LYS A 204 17.00 -3.50 0.23
C LYS A 204 16.43 -2.21 0.82
N LYS A 205 16.61 -1.07 0.13
CA LYS A 205 16.11 0.22 0.61
C LYS A 205 14.60 0.37 0.43
N TYR A 206 14.06 0.09 -0.75
CA TYR A 206 12.71 0.47 -1.14
C TYR A 206 11.67 -0.65 -1.00
N VAL A 207 12.09 -1.90 -0.97
CA VAL A 207 11.21 -3.06 -0.74
C VAL A 207 11.34 -3.54 0.70
N ASN A 208 12.58 -3.74 1.19
CA ASN A 208 12.83 -4.30 2.52
C ASN A 208 12.96 -3.22 3.62
N GLY A 209 12.88 -1.92 3.26
CA GLY A 209 12.95 -0.82 4.22
C GLY A 209 14.31 -0.65 4.91
N LEU A 210 15.40 -1.26 4.38
CA LEU A 210 16.74 -1.23 4.97
C LEU A 210 17.49 0.07 4.61
N PRO A 211 17.74 0.99 5.57
CA PRO A 211 18.44 2.25 5.31
C PRO A 211 19.87 2.03 4.80
N LEU A 212 20.39 2.98 4.00
CA LEU A 212 21.75 2.89 3.44
C LEU A 212 22.83 2.76 4.53
N TYR A 213 22.62 3.35 5.70
CA TYR A 213 23.54 3.16 6.84
C TYR A 213 23.66 1.69 7.26
N ARG A 214 22.53 0.97 7.34
CA ARG A 214 22.55 -0.45 7.69
C ARG A 214 23.16 -1.29 6.56
N GLN A 215 22.91 -0.92 5.31
CA GLN A 215 23.53 -1.56 4.14
C GLN A 215 25.06 -1.33 4.12
N GLU A 216 25.55 -0.14 4.47
CA GLU A 216 27.00 0.13 4.63
C GLU A 216 27.64 -0.85 5.62
N GLN A 217 26.98 -1.12 6.76
CA GLN A 217 27.46 -2.09 7.73
C GLN A 217 27.39 -3.55 7.20
N GLU A 218 26.38 -3.87 6.41
CA GLU A 218 26.24 -5.17 5.76
C GLU A 218 27.37 -5.41 4.75
N TRP A 219 27.64 -4.45 3.84
CA TRP A 219 28.74 -4.50 2.90
C TRP A 219 30.09 -4.67 3.58
N LYS A 220 30.30 -3.97 4.70
CA LYS A 220 31.52 -4.11 5.50
C LYS A 220 31.69 -5.55 6.04
N ARG A 221 30.61 -6.21 6.50
CA ARG A 221 30.65 -7.61 6.95
C ARG A 221 30.96 -8.58 5.79
N LEU A 222 30.55 -8.22 4.57
CA LEU A 222 30.90 -8.98 3.35
C LEU A 222 32.33 -8.71 2.85
N GLY A 223 33.14 -7.93 3.59
CA GLY A 223 34.52 -7.61 3.24
C GLY A 223 34.68 -6.43 2.28
N VAL A 224 33.63 -5.69 1.97
CA VAL A 224 33.68 -4.55 1.02
C VAL A 224 33.39 -3.24 1.73
N ALA A 225 34.35 -2.31 1.71
CA ALA A 225 34.20 -0.99 2.33
C ALA A 225 33.49 -0.02 1.36
N LEU A 226 32.17 0.03 1.39
CA LEU A 226 31.35 0.97 0.64
C LEU A 226 30.70 1.96 1.61
N SER A 227 30.91 3.27 1.37
CA SER A 227 30.26 4.30 2.14
C SER A 227 28.79 4.45 1.76
N ARG A 228 27.94 4.90 2.70
CA ARG A 228 26.54 5.24 2.40
C ARG A 228 26.39 6.29 1.29
N ASN A 229 27.39 7.19 1.12
CA ASN A 229 27.40 8.16 0.03
C ASN A 229 27.59 7.46 -1.32
N THR A 230 28.46 6.47 -1.38
CA THR A 230 28.65 5.62 -2.59
C THR A 230 27.36 4.87 -2.91
N LEU A 231 26.72 4.27 -1.90
CA LEU A 231 25.43 3.58 -2.08
C LEU A 231 24.32 4.52 -2.52
N ALA A 232 24.28 5.77 -2.00
CA ALA A 232 23.36 6.79 -2.46
C ALA A 232 23.57 7.15 -3.94
N ASN A 233 24.82 7.28 -4.37
CA ASN A 233 25.15 7.50 -5.78
C ASN A 233 24.74 6.29 -6.67
N TRP A 234 24.83 5.07 -6.16
CA TRP A 234 24.35 3.87 -6.86
C TRP A 234 22.83 3.85 -7.06
N VAL A 235 22.09 4.59 -6.23
CA VAL A 235 20.65 4.80 -6.42
C VAL A 235 20.39 5.97 -7.37
N ILE A 236 20.95 7.16 -7.07
CA ILE A 236 20.59 8.41 -7.74
C ILE A 236 21.03 8.44 -9.20
N ARG A 237 22.29 8.05 -9.48
CA ARG A 237 22.84 8.15 -10.85
C ARG A 237 22.14 7.22 -11.83
N PRO A 238 22.05 5.88 -11.57
CA PRO A 238 21.33 5.00 -12.49
C PRO A 238 19.85 5.35 -12.66
N THR A 239 19.23 5.92 -11.63
CA THR A 239 17.85 6.42 -11.75
C THR A 239 17.75 7.55 -12.77
N ASN A 240 18.61 8.56 -12.66
CA ASN A 240 18.60 9.70 -13.57
C ASN A 240 19.07 9.32 -14.98
N ASP A 241 20.09 8.47 -15.08
CA ASP A 241 20.71 8.12 -16.35
C ASP A 241 19.86 7.13 -17.19
N TRP A 242 19.10 6.24 -16.52
CA TRP A 242 18.46 5.10 -17.18
C TRP A 242 16.97 4.94 -16.90
N LEU A 243 16.48 5.16 -15.67
CA LEU A 243 15.12 4.80 -15.28
C LEU A 243 14.07 5.89 -15.58
N MET A 244 14.48 7.14 -15.75
CA MET A 244 13.57 8.27 -16.01
C MET A 244 12.67 8.07 -17.23
N PRO A 245 13.14 7.58 -18.40
CA PRO A 245 12.25 7.41 -19.56
C PRO A 245 11.09 6.44 -19.29
N LEU A 246 11.32 5.38 -18.51
CA LEU A 246 10.27 4.42 -18.15
C LEU A 246 9.30 5.01 -17.12
N TYR A 247 9.83 5.80 -16.18
CA TYR A 247 9.01 6.55 -15.22
C TYR A 247 8.04 7.51 -15.92
N GLU A 248 8.52 8.28 -16.91
CA GLU A 248 7.67 9.18 -17.69
C GLU A 248 6.63 8.41 -18.55
N LEU A 249 7.01 7.27 -19.11
CA LEU A 249 6.06 6.41 -19.83
C LEU A 249 4.95 5.90 -18.90
N LEU A 250 5.28 5.52 -17.67
CA LEU A 250 4.29 5.08 -16.67
C LEU A 250 3.29 6.19 -16.33
N ARG A 251 3.75 7.45 -16.21
CA ARG A 251 2.84 8.60 -16.07
C ARG A 251 1.88 8.72 -17.24
N GLN A 252 2.40 8.66 -18.47
CA GLN A 252 1.56 8.74 -19.68
C GLN A 252 0.54 7.60 -19.75
N LYS A 253 0.90 6.40 -19.30
CA LYS A 253 -0.04 5.25 -19.23
C LYS A 253 -1.08 5.44 -18.14
N LEU A 254 -0.70 5.98 -16.98
CA LEU A 254 -1.61 6.26 -15.87
C LEU A 254 -2.67 7.31 -16.25
N LEU A 255 -2.27 8.38 -16.92
CA LEU A 255 -3.19 9.44 -17.37
C LEU A 255 -4.20 8.97 -18.44
N LYS A 256 -4.02 7.77 -19.02
CA LYS A 256 -4.96 7.12 -19.93
C LYS A 256 -5.93 6.16 -19.24
N GLU A 257 -5.78 5.95 -17.93
CA GLU A 257 -6.73 5.14 -17.15
C GLU A 257 -8.05 5.91 -16.95
N HIS A 258 -9.14 5.20 -16.75
CA HIS A 258 -10.46 5.82 -16.52
C HIS A 258 -10.60 6.36 -15.09
N ILE A 259 -9.97 5.68 -14.13
CA ILE A 259 -10.02 6.02 -12.70
C ILE A 259 -8.62 6.10 -12.16
N ILE A 260 -8.32 7.21 -11.47
CA ILE A 260 -7.08 7.42 -10.73
C ILE A 260 -7.43 7.67 -9.27
N HIS A 261 -6.74 6.98 -8.37
CA HIS A 261 -6.72 7.25 -6.95
C HIS A 261 -5.54 8.16 -6.63
N ALA A 262 -5.73 9.16 -5.78
CA ALA A 262 -4.65 10.08 -5.39
C ALA A 262 -4.62 10.29 -3.87
N ASP A 263 -3.42 10.38 -3.32
CA ASP A 263 -3.15 10.70 -1.92
C ASP A 263 -1.74 11.29 -1.79
N GLU A 264 -1.40 11.89 -0.66
CA GLU A 264 -0.08 12.44 -0.42
C GLU A 264 0.41 12.15 1.00
N THR A 265 1.73 12.12 1.18
CA THR A 265 2.37 11.97 2.48
C THR A 265 3.61 12.83 2.60
N HIS A 266 3.86 13.33 3.82
CA HIS A 266 5.01 14.17 4.07
C HIS A 266 6.33 13.46 3.80
N VAL A 267 7.29 14.23 3.24
CA VAL A 267 8.71 13.87 3.17
C VAL A 267 9.55 15.06 3.58
N GLN A 268 10.55 14.83 4.42
CA GLN A 268 11.53 15.86 4.77
C GLN A 268 12.71 15.79 3.81
N VAL A 269 13.10 16.92 3.24
CA VAL A 269 14.27 17.05 2.37
C VAL A 269 15.16 18.16 2.92
N LEU A 270 16.41 17.84 3.28
CA LEU A 270 17.23 18.75 4.08
C LEU A 270 17.80 19.92 3.27
N LYS A 271 18.13 19.69 1.99
CA LYS A 271 18.82 20.65 1.12
C LYS A 271 17.94 21.04 -0.07
N GLU A 272 16.75 21.56 0.22
CA GLU A 272 15.91 22.22 -0.79
C GLU A 272 16.25 23.70 -0.88
N ASP A 273 16.45 24.19 -2.09
CA ASP A 273 16.77 25.61 -2.32
C ASP A 273 15.63 26.51 -1.81
N GLY A 274 15.99 27.52 -1.03
CA GLY A 274 15.05 28.48 -0.47
C GLY A 274 14.18 27.97 0.69
N LYS A 275 14.44 26.77 1.22
CA LYS A 275 13.69 26.20 2.35
C LYS A 275 14.55 25.84 3.54
N ALA A 276 13.98 25.93 4.73
CA ALA A 276 14.61 25.40 5.93
C ALA A 276 14.65 23.87 5.89
N ALA A 277 15.69 23.26 6.46
CA ALA A 277 15.83 21.79 6.54
C ALA A 277 14.66 21.09 7.29
N THR A 278 13.92 21.83 8.12
CA THR A 278 12.72 21.36 8.83
C THR A 278 11.43 21.51 8.01
N ALA A 279 11.50 22.13 6.83
CA ALA A 279 10.33 22.30 5.98
C ALA A 279 9.80 20.96 5.49
N ARG A 280 8.48 20.89 5.34
CA ARG A 280 7.79 19.71 4.82
C ARG A 280 7.62 19.82 3.33
N SER A 281 8.00 18.77 2.65
CA SER A 281 7.69 18.51 1.24
C SER A 281 6.80 17.28 1.15
N GLU A 282 6.29 16.94 -0.01
CA GLU A 282 5.28 15.89 -0.16
C GLU A 282 5.73 14.84 -1.18
N MET A 283 5.35 13.60 -0.87
CA MET A 283 5.33 12.52 -1.83
C MET A 283 3.87 12.29 -2.22
N TRP A 284 3.49 12.76 -3.40
CA TRP A 284 2.20 12.49 -3.99
C TRP A 284 2.20 11.09 -4.58
N VAL A 285 1.10 10.37 -4.43
CA VAL A 285 0.97 9.03 -4.98
C VAL A 285 -0.33 8.93 -5.77
N TYR A 286 -0.20 8.44 -6.99
CA TYR A 286 -1.31 8.20 -7.89
C TYR A 286 -1.36 6.72 -8.24
N ALA A 287 -2.54 6.13 -8.21
CA ALA A 287 -2.72 4.71 -8.47
C ALA A 287 -3.87 4.46 -9.44
N SER A 288 -3.69 3.52 -10.36
CA SER A 288 -4.81 3.02 -11.16
C SER A 288 -5.80 2.25 -10.27
N ALA A 289 -7.05 2.19 -10.69
CA ALA A 289 -8.10 1.47 -9.96
C ALA A 289 -7.80 -0.04 -9.84
N PRO A 290 -8.36 -0.73 -8.82
CA PRO A 290 -8.17 -2.18 -8.65
C PRO A 290 -8.60 -3.01 -9.87
N ARG A 291 -9.60 -2.52 -10.62
CA ARG A 291 -10.14 -3.18 -11.82
C ARG A 291 -9.43 -2.80 -13.11
N SER A 292 -8.49 -1.86 -13.07
CA SER A 292 -7.67 -1.50 -14.24
C SER A 292 -6.83 -2.69 -14.69
N LYS A 293 -6.74 -2.89 -16.01
CA LYS A 293 -5.88 -3.93 -16.60
C LYS A 293 -4.42 -3.73 -16.26
N ARG A 294 -4.00 -2.47 -16.11
CA ARG A 294 -2.64 -2.06 -15.77
C ARG A 294 -2.62 -1.54 -14.35
N GLN A 295 -1.91 -2.22 -13.49
CA GLN A 295 -1.79 -1.85 -12.09
C GLN A 295 -0.60 -0.93 -11.88
N ILE A 296 -0.82 0.39 -11.97
CA ILE A 296 0.22 1.42 -11.84
C ILE A 296 0.16 2.02 -10.44
N ARG A 297 1.35 2.24 -9.85
CA ARG A 297 1.56 2.93 -8.57
C ARG A 297 2.63 3.99 -8.83
N TYR A 298 2.23 5.25 -8.94
CA TYR A 298 3.11 6.33 -9.32
C TYR A 298 3.36 7.26 -8.14
N PHE A 299 4.63 7.46 -7.80
CA PHE A 299 5.08 8.36 -6.74
C PHE A 299 5.66 9.60 -7.40
N ASP A 300 5.27 10.78 -6.92
CA ASP A 300 5.71 12.07 -7.43
C ASP A 300 6.17 12.97 -6.28
N TYR A 301 7.47 13.29 -6.26
CA TYR A 301 8.02 14.18 -5.25
C TYR A 301 7.75 15.63 -5.61
N GLN A 302 7.13 16.36 -4.69
CA GLN A 302 6.81 17.78 -4.83
C GLN A 302 7.26 18.56 -3.59
N THR A 303 7.71 19.80 -3.82
CA THR A 303 8.19 20.67 -2.74
C THR A 303 7.06 21.23 -1.88
N SER A 304 5.80 21.04 -2.22
CA SER A 304 4.65 21.59 -1.51
C SER A 304 3.43 20.69 -1.57
N ARG A 305 2.51 20.90 -0.62
CA ARG A 305 1.17 20.28 -0.62
C ARG A 305 0.15 21.09 -1.44
N SER A 306 0.59 22.08 -2.24
CA SER A 306 -0.36 22.87 -3.04
C SER A 306 -1.14 21.99 -3.99
N GLY A 307 -2.45 22.24 -4.12
CA GLY A 307 -3.29 21.57 -5.12
C GLY A 307 -2.83 21.82 -6.57
N ASP A 308 -1.97 22.81 -6.81
CA ASP A 308 -1.34 23.06 -8.12
C ASP A 308 -0.43 21.89 -8.53
N CYS A 309 0.16 21.16 -7.55
CA CYS A 309 0.94 19.96 -7.84
C CYS A 309 0.05 18.87 -8.47
N ALA A 310 -1.12 18.60 -7.86
CA ALA A 310 -2.08 17.65 -8.41
C ALA A 310 -2.65 18.13 -9.76
N LYS A 311 -2.98 19.42 -9.89
CA LYS A 311 -3.45 20.01 -11.16
C LYS A 311 -2.43 19.80 -12.29
N THR A 312 -1.14 20.11 -12.05
CA THR A 312 -0.08 19.95 -13.05
C THR A 312 0.18 18.49 -13.37
N PHE A 313 0.18 17.61 -12.36
CA PHE A 313 0.39 16.18 -12.60
C PHE A 313 -0.73 15.56 -13.45
N LEU A 314 -1.98 15.89 -13.13
CA LEU A 314 -3.19 15.36 -13.78
C LEU A 314 -3.62 16.15 -15.01
N GLU A 315 -2.79 17.07 -15.53
CA GLU A 315 -3.11 17.80 -16.75
C GLU A 315 -3.40 16.84 -17.90
N GLY A 316 -4.56 17.03 -18.56
CA GLY A 316 -5.05 16.17 -19.64
C GLY A 316 -5.76 14.90 -19.18
N PHE A 317 -5.94 14.67 -17.87
CA PHE A 317 -6.79 13.59 -17.36
C PHE A 317 -8.25 14.05 -17.24
N HIS A 318 -9.18 13.26 -17.79
CA HIS A 318 -10.62 13.58 -17.85
C HIS A 318 -11.49 12.43 -17.30
N GLY A 319 -10.98 11.67 -16.37
CA GLY A 319 -11.68 10.52 -15.78
C GLY A 319 -12.22 10.80 -14.38
N VAL A 320 -12.29 9.74 -13.59
CA VAL A 320 -12.68 9.77 -12.18
C VAL A 320 -11.43 9.90 -11.31
N LEU A 321 -11.41 10.91 -10.43
CA LEU A 321 -10.36 11.10 -9.43
C LEU A 321 -10.90 10.75 -8.05
N ILE A 322 -10.45 9.65 -7.47
CA ILE A 322 -10.81 9.25 -6.09
C ILE A 322 -9.72 9.74 -5.14
N CYS A 323 -10.10 10.54 -4.14
CA CYS A 323 -9.18 11.11 -3.17
C CYS A 323 -9.87 11.32 -1.82
N ASP A 324 -9.11 11.79 -0.83
CA ASP A 324 -9.65 12.19 0.46
C ASP A 324 -10.38 13.55 0.41
N GLY A 325 -10.70 14.10 1.58
CA GLY A 325 -11.36 15.40 1.73
C GLY A 325 -10.44 16.62 1.57
N TYR A 326 -9.18 16.46 1.13
CA TYR A 326 -8.27 17.59 0.95
C TYR A 326 -8.74 18.51 -0.17
N SER A 327 -8.89 19.81 0.15
CA SER A 327 -9.44 20.83 -0.78
C SER A 327 -8.50 21.14 -1.98
N GLY A 328 -7.23 20.79 -1.88
CA GLY A 328 -6.26 20.97 -2.98
C GLY A 328 -6.67 20.24 -4.26
N TYR A 329 -7.34 19.10 -4.16
CA TYR A 329 -7.85 18.37 -5.31
C TYR A 329 -8.98 19.09 -6.08
N ASN A 330 -9.63 20.10 -5.48
CA ASN A 330 -10.63 20.92 -6.18
C ASN A 330 -10.03 21.76 -7.32
N LYS A 331 -8.70 21.92 -7.36
CA LYS A 331 -8.02 22.61 -8.46
C LYS A 331 -7.87 21.77 -9.72
N VAL A 332 -8.12 20.45 -9.63
CA VAL A 332 -8.07 19.54 -10.80
C VAL A 332 -9.37 19.68 -11.57
N GLU A 333 -9.29 20.26 -12.76
CA GLU A 333 -10.44 20.56 -13.61
C GLU A 333 -10.75 19.40 -14.58
N GLY A 334 -12.00 19.27 -14.99
CA GLY A 334 -12.42 18.29 -16.01
C GLY A 334 -12.49 16.83 -15.52
N VAL A 335 -12.48 16.62 -14.20
CA VAL A 335 -12.58 15.28 -13.57
C VAL A 335 -13.86 15.13 -12.77
N THR A 336 -14.39 13.92 -12.69
CA THR A 336 -15.40 13.56 -11.71
C THR A 336 -14.69 13.18 -10.41
N ARG A 337 -14.87 13.98 -9.36
CA ARG A 337 -14.22 13.69 -8.07
C ARG A 337 -15.05 12.70 -7.26
N GLY A 338 -14.40 11.63 -6.76
CA GLY A 338 -14.95 10.67 -5.80
C GLY A 338 -14.36 10.85 -4.42
N GLY A 339 -15.21 10.79 -3.38
CA GLY A 339 -14.79 10.85 -1.99
C GLY A 339 -14.48 9.47 -1.40
N CYS A 340 -13.86 9.46 -0.21
CA CYS A 340 -13.44 8.26 0.48
C CYS A 340 -14.32 7.96 1.71
N TRP A 341 -15.17 6.93 1.63
CA TRP A 341 -15.98 6.46 2.76
C TRP A 341 -15.16 5.87 3.91
N ALA A 342 -13.94 5.40 3.64
CA ALA A 342 -13.05 4.94 4.71
C ALA A 342 -12.63 6.10 5.63
N HIS A 343 -12.42 7.29 5.08
CA HIS A 343 -12.15 8.50 5.86
C HIS A 343 -13.38 8.92 6.69
N ALA A 344 -14.58 8.90 6.11
CA ALA A 344 -15.82 9.14 6.86
C ALA A 344 -15.97 8.13 8.01
N GLN A 345 -15.78 6.84 7.73
CA GLN A 345 -15.84 5.78 8.74
C GLN A 345 -14.80 5.99 9.86
N ARG A 346 -13.58 6.43 9.52
CA ARG A 346 -12.52 6.73 10.50
C ARG A 346 -12.92 7.89 11.41
N LYS A 347 -13.51 8.96 10.86
CA LYS A 347 -14.04 10.09 11.67
C LYS A 347 -15.10 9.64 12.67
N TRP A 348 -16.05 8.80 12.24
CA TRP A 348 -17.05 8.20 13.13
C TRP A 348 -16.42 7.33 14.20
N ARG A 349 -15.45 6.48 13.85
CA ARG A 349 -14.70 5.63 14.80
C ARG A 349 -13.99 6.47 15.85
N ASP A 350 -13.31 7.54 15.44
CA ASP A 350 -12.57 8.43 16.35
C ASP A 350 -13.46 9.22 17.30
N ALA A 351 -14.74 9.39 16.94
CA ALA A 351 -15.78 9.99 17.77
C ALA A 351 -16.42 8.99 18.75
N MET A 352 -16.19 7.69 18.61
CA MET A 352 -16.77 6.67 19.49
C MET A 352 -16.28 6.83 20.93
N PRO A 353 -17.17 6.64 21.92
CA PRO A 353 -16.76 6.53 23.31
C PRO A 353 -15.89 5.28 23.51
N LYS A 354 -14.88 5.38 24.38
CA LYS A 354 -14.02 4.24 24.73
C LYS A 354 -14.77 3.13 25.49
N ASP A 355 -15.87 3.47 26.14
CA ASP A 355 -16.70 2.51 26.86
C ASP A 355 -17.72 1.89 25.89
N VAL A 356 -17.52 0.61 25.59
CA VAL A 356 -18.29 -0.20 24.62
C VAL A 356 -19.77 -0.37 25.02
N LYS A 357 -20.15 -0.04 26.25
CA LYS A 357 -21.53 -0.17 26.75
C LYS A 357 -22.49 0.86 26.15
N LEU A 358 -21.97 1.95 25.53
CA LEU A 358 -22.79 2.99 24.90
C LEU A 358 -23.07 2.68 23.41
N LYS A 359 -23.64 1.52 23.11
CA LYS A 359 -24.05 1.10 21.74
C LYS A 359 -25.04 2.05 21.04
N THR A 360 -25.62 2.99 21.76
CA THR A 360 -26.64 3.94 21.29
C THR A 360 -26.07 5.31 20.91
N SER A 361 -24.76 5.54 21.02
CA SER A 361 -24.18 6.85 20.68
C SER A 361 -24.32 7.16 19.18
N LYS A 362 -24.47 8.45 18.84
CA LYS A 362 -24.51 8.90 17.45
C LYS A 362 -23.26 8.50 16.65
N ALA A 363 -22.09 8.48 17.29
CA ALA A 363 -20.84 8.04 16.66
C ALA A 363 -20.89 6.56 16.25
N VAL A 364 -21.46 5.68 17.10
CA VAL A 364 -21.65 4.27 16.78
C VAL A 364 -22.64 4.09 15.63
N GLN A 365 -23.74 4.85 15.63
CA GLN A 365 -24.72 4.81 14.54
C GLN A 365 -24.10 5.24 13.21
N GLY A 366 -23.33 6.36 13.17
CA GLY A 366 -22.63 6.81 11.97
C GLY A 366 -21.61 5.81 11.47
N TYR A 367 -20.88 5.16 12.37
CA TYR A 367 -19.96 4.08 12.03
C TYR A 367 -20.69 2.87 11.44
N ASP A 368 -21.85 2.50 11.98
CA ASP A 368 -22.67 1.39 11.47
C ASP A 368 -23.19 1.65 10.05
N TYR A 369 -23.62 2.86 9.73
CA TYR A 369 -24.01 3.24 8.37
C TYR A 369 -22.86 3.00 7.38
N CYS A 370 -21.63 3.42 7.72
CA CYS A 370 -20.47 3.16 6.89
C CYS A 370 -20.21 1.66 6.73
N ASN A 371 -20.29 0.87 7.81
CA ASN A 371 -20.11 -0.58 7.77
C ASN A 371 -21.15 -1.26 6.88
N ARG A 372 -22.42 -0.86 6.99
CA ARG A 372 -23.50 -1.39 6.13
C ARG A 372 -23.22 -1.08 4.66
N LEU A 373 -22.74 0.12 4.33
CA LEU A 373 -22.38 0.50 2.97
C LEU A 373 -21.23 -0.36 2.43
N PHE A 374 -20.15 -0.54 3.21
CA PHE A 374 -19.05 -1.43 2.83
C PHE A 374 -19.50 -2.89 2.67
N ALA A 375 -20.42 -3.36 3.50
CA ALA A 375 -20.96 -4.71 3.40
C ALA A 375 -21.78 -4.92 2.11
N LEU A 376 -22.54 -3.92 1.67
CA LEU A 376 -23.25 -3.93 0.39
C LEU A 376 -22.26 -3.97 -0.78
N GLU A 377 -21.28 -3.06 -0.81
CA GLU A 377 -20.26 -3.02 -1.86
C GLU A 377 -19.45 -4.31 -1.97
N LYS A 378 -19.15 -4.96 -0.85
CA LYS A 378 -18.45 -6.26 -0.84
C LYS A 378 -19.24 -7.36 -1.59
N LYS A 379 -20.58 -7.32 -1.55
CA LYS A 379 -21.41 -8.28 -2.30
C LYS A 379 -21.35 -8.04 -3.81
N MET A 380 -21.08 -6.80 -4.22
CA MET A 380 -21.09 -6.38 -5.63
C MET A 380 -19.72 -6.49 -6.31
N VAL A 381 -18.67 -6.98 -5.63
CA VAL A 381 -17.29 -7.01 -6.15
C VAL A 381 -17.17 -7.77 -7.48
N LYS A 382 -18.00 -8.82 -7.70
CA LYS A 382 -17.96 -9.66 -8.89
C LYS A 382 -18.88 -9.18 -10.01
N LEU A 383 -19.73 -8.20 -9.77
CA LEU A 383 -20.67 -7.67 -10.75
C LEU A 383 -19.93 -6.82 -11.81
N SER A 384 -20.48 -6.81 -13.02
CA SER A 384 -20.06 -5.88 -14.08
C SER A 384 -20.35 -4.43 -13.69
N HIS A 385 -19.86 -3.48 -14.50
CA HIS A 385 -20.12 -2.05 -14.30
C HIS A 385 -21.62 -1.74 -14.21
N ASP A 386 -22.40 -2.19 -15.19
CA ASP A 386 -23.83 -1.88 -15.28
C ASP A 386 -24.64 -2.58 -14.19
N GLU A 387 -24.39 -3.86 -13.95
CA GLU A 387 -25.02 -4.62 -12.86
C GLU A 387 -24.73 -3.98 -11.48
N ARG A 388 -23.49 -3.53 -11.25
CA ARG A 388 -23.11 -2.89 -10.00
C ARG A 388 -23.80 -1.54 -9.85
N LEU A 389 -23.95 -0.78 -10.94
CA LEU A 389 -24.68 0.49 -10.93
C LEU A 389 -26.14 0.29 -10.59
N GLU A 390 -26.82 -0.70 -11.22
CA GLU A 390 -28.21 -1.04 -10.91
C GLU A 390 -28.39 -1.48 -9.45
N GLU A 391 -27.51 -2.37 -8.98
CA GLU A 391 -27.59 -2.87 -7.61
C GLU A 391 -27.34 -1.78 -6.57
N ARG A 392 -26.47 -0.82 -6.87
CA ARG A 392 -26.28 0.39 -6.04
C ARG A 392 -27.55 1.21 -5.93
N GLN A 393 -28.28 1.41 -7.04
CA GLN A 393 -29.55 2.14 -6.99
C GLN A 393 -30.60 1.41 -6.13
N LYS A 394 -30.62 0.08 -6.14
CA LYS A 394 -31.56 -0.73 -5.36
C LYS A 394 -31.22 -0.78 -3.87
N THR A 395 -29.94 -0.91 -3.53
CA THR A 395 -29.52 -1.26 -2.16
C THR A 395 -28.78 -0.14 -1.43
N CYS A 396 -27.90 0.60 -2.13
CA CYS A 396 -27.13 1.69 -1.52
C CYS A 396 -27.92 2.99 -1.46
N ARG A 397 -28.78 3.29 -2.45
CA ARG A 397 -29.58 4.52 -2.47
C ARG A 397 -30.44 4.67 -1.22
N PRO A 398 -31.28 3.70 -0.84
CA PRO A 398 -32.11 3.82 0.38
C PRO A 398 -31.26 4.00 1.64
N LEU A 399 -30.12 3.31 1.73
CA LEU A 399 -29.20 3.44 2.87
C LEU A 399 -28.59 4.84 2.95
N LEU A 400 -28.19 5.42 1.81
CA LEU A 400 -27.65 6.78 1.76
C LEU A 400 -28.71 7.82 2.12
N ASP A 401 -29.93 7.68 1.61
CA ASP A 401 -31.03 8.58 1.93
C ASP A 401 -31.36 8.52 3.44
N GLU A 402 -31.37 7.32 4.04
CA GLU A 402 -31.50 7.13 5.49
C GLU A 402 -30.35 7.82 6.24
N TYR A 403 -29.11 7.65 5.79
CA TYR A 403 -27.92 8.25 6.40
C TYR A 403 -27.96 9.79 6.37
N TRP A 404 -28.29 10.39 5.23
CA TRP A 404 -28.33 11.84 5.11
C TRP A 404 -29.46 12.43 5.95
N ASN A 405 -30.68 11.85 5.94
CA ASN A 405 -31.79 12.25 6.77
C ASN A 405 -31.46 12.11 8.27
N TRP A 406 -30.75 11.05 8.64
CA TRP A 406 -30.28 10.84 10.00
C TRP A 406 -29.26 11.92 10.42
N LEU A 407 -28.33 12.31 9.57
CA LEU A 407 -27.39 13.39 9.86
C LEU A 407 -28.09 14.73 10.11
N ASP A 408 -29.14 15.02 9.38
CA ASP A 408 -29.95 16.25 9.55
C ASP A 408 -30.81 16.22 10.80
N SER A 409 -31.00 15.07 11.47
CA SER A 409 -31.88 14.88 12.62
C SER A 409 -31.29 15.32 13.97
N PHE A 410 -30.01 15.68 14.04
CA PHE A 410 -29.33 16.09 15.27
C PHE A 410 -28.21 17.10 15.01
N VAL A 411 -27.85 17.83 16.06
CA VAL A 411 -26.71 18.76 16.06
C VAL A 411 -25.63 18.21 16.97
N ALA A 412 -24.40 18.14 16.48
CA ALA A 412 -23.27 17.74 17.28
C ALA A 412 -22.76 18.89 18.14
N GLU A 413 -22.18 18.55 19.30
CA GLU A 413 -21.57 19.54 20.19
C GLU A 413 -20.35 20.16 19.53
N GLN A 414 -20.25 21.49 19.60
CA GLN A 414 -19.15 22.25 18.99
C GLN A 414 -17.77 21.84 19.56
N GLY A 415 -16.78 21.68 18.70
CA GLY A 415 -15.42 21.25 19.07
C GLY A 415 -15.30 19.76 19.41
N SER A 416 -16.36 18.98 19.25
CA SER A 416 -16.35 17.53 19.52
C SER A 416 -15.85 16.73 18.31
N LYS A 417 -15.34 15.52 18.55
CA LYS A 417 -15.03 14.57 17.47
C LYS A 417 -16.28 14.13 16.70
N LEU A 418 -17.43 14.21 17.32
CA LEU A 418 -18.70 13.96 16.67
C LEU A 418 -19.01 15.05 15.63
N GLU A 419 -18.75 16.31 15.97
CA GLU A 419 -18.87 17.42 15.02
C GLU A 419 -17.90 17.26 13.84
N ASP A 420 -16.64 16.88 14.09
CA ASP A 420 -15.67 16.59 13.03
C ASP A 420 -16.21 15.53 12.03
N ALA A 421 -16.88 14.49 12.53
CA ALA A 421 -17.44 13.43 11.69
C ALA A 421 -18.66 13.90 10.88
N VAL A 422 -19.54 14.69 11.50
CA VAL A 422 -20.71 15.30 10.84
C VAL A 422 -20.27 16.29 9.78
N HIS A 423 -19.35 17.22 10.11
CA HIS A 423 -18.83 18.22 9.16
C HIS A 423 -18.11 17.58 7.98
N TYR A 424 -17.30 16.53 8.23
CA TYR A 424 -16.67 15.78 7.14
C TYR A 424 -17.72 15.15 6.22
N SER A 425 -18.71 14.47 6.79
CA SER A 425 -19.76 13.81 6.01
C SER A 425 -20.58 14.79 5.17
N LEU A 426 -21.02 15.89 5.76
CA LEU A 426 -21.81 16.92 5.06
C LEU A 426 -20.96 17.68 4.05
N GLY A 427 -19.73 18.08 4.40
CA GLY A 427 -18.82 18.81 3.52
C GLY A 427 -18.32 17.98 2.33
N GLN A 428 -18.36 16.64 2.45
CA GLN A 428 -17.99 15.72 1.38
C GLN A 428 -19.20 15.01 0.73
N LYS A 429 -20.44 15.43 1.04
CA LYS A 429 -21.67 14.76 0.62
C LYS A 429 -21.72 14.49 -0.89
N GLU A 430 -21.40 15.47 -1.71
CA GLU A 430 -21.37 15.38 -3.17
C GLU A 430 -20.38 14.31 -3.64
N TYR A 431 -19.14 14.39 -3.14
CA TYR A 431 -18.07 13.47 -3.52
C TYR A 431 -18.29 12.05 -2.99
N LEU A 432 -18.81 11.92 -1.75
CA LEU A 432 -19.19 10.63 -1.18
C LEU A 432 -20.37 9.99 -1.92
N GLY A 433 -21.22 10.78 -2.58
CA GLY A 433 -22.33 10.30 -3.41
C GLY A 433 -21.95 9.95 -4.85
N ALA A 434 -20.80 10.40 -5.35
CA ALA A 434 -20.42 10.30 -6.76
C ALA A 434 -20.39 8.85 -7.30
N PHE A 435 -20.03 7.87 -6.47
CA PHE A 435 -20.00 6.44 -6.85
C PHE A 435 -21.37 5.91 -7.29
N MET A 436 -22.46 6.57 -6.91
CA MET A 436 -23.82 6.19 -7.31
C MET A 436 -24.10 6.41 -8.81
N SER A 437 -23.23 7.13 -9.51
CA SER A 437 -23.34 7.39 -10.96
C SER A 437 -22.31 6.61 -11.78
N HIS A 438 -21.40 5.84 -11.12
CA HIS A 438 -20.32 5.13 -11.79
C HIS A 438 -20.17 3.73 -11.20
N GLY A 439 -20.49 2.69 -11.95
CA GLY A 439 -20.44 1.30 -11.47
C GLY A 439 -19.03 0.79 -11.17
N ASP A 440 -18.00 1.33 -11.79
CA ASP A 440 -16.59 0.98 -11.63
C ASP A 440 -15.86 1.80 -10.55
N MET A 441 -16.46 2.92 -10.09
CA MET A 441 -15.87 3.75 -9.03
C MET A 441 -15.85 2.99 -7.69
N GLU A 442 -14.69 2.97 -7.04
CA GLU A 442 -14.56 2.45 -5.68
C GLU A 442 -15.06 3.49 -4.65
N ILE A 443 -15.65 3.00 -3.55
CA ILE A 443 -16.16 3.89 -2.47
C ILE A 443 -15.05 4.34 -1.50
N SER A 444 -13.83 3.84 -1.65
CA SER A 444 -12.73 4.18 -0.77
C SER A 444 -11.43 4.40 -1.53
N ASN A 445 -10.54 5.17 -0.91
CA ASN A 445 -9.21 5.46 -1.44
C ASN A 445 -8.15 4.45 -0.96
N ASN A 446 -8.56 3.30 -0.42
CA ASN A 446 -7.66 2.28 0.15
C ASN A 446 -6.60 1.78 -0.85
N GLN A 447 -6.87 1.87 -2.15
CA GLN A 447 -5.94 1.47 -3.21
C GLN A 447 -4.63 2.25 -3.13
N VAL A 448 -4.71 3.58 -3.06
CA VAL A 448 -3.52 4.42 -2.97
C VAL A 448 -2.97 4.46 -1.54
N GLU A 449 -3.82 4.37 -0.51
CA GLU A 449 -3.36 4.28 0.89
C GLU A 449 -2.46 3.04 1.08
N ASN A 450 -2.81 1.90 0.48
CA ASN A 450 -1.98 0.70 0.49
C ASN A 450 -0.68 0.90 -0.33
N ALA A 451 -0.73 1.65 -1.43
CA ALA A 451 0.46 1.98 -2.23
C ALA A 451 1.44 2.90 -1.48
N ILE A 452 0.94 3.85 -0.68
CA ILE A 452 1.74 4.76 0.14
C ILE A 452 2.43 4.05 1.31
N ARG A 453 1.80 3.01 1.88
CA ARG A 453 2.26 2.35 3.11
C ARG A 453 3.74 1.92 3.08
N PRO A 454 4.29 1.29 2.03
CA PRO A 454 5.71 0.94 1.97
C PRO A 454 6.64 2.16 2.11
N PHE A 455 6.29 3.29 1.49
CA PHE A 455 7.03 4.54 1.63
C PHE A 455 7.00 5.06 3.08
N VAL A 456 5.83 5.07 3.71
CA VAL A 456 5.65 5.57 5.08
C VAL A 456 6.41 4.69 6.08
N ILE A 457 6.36 3.36 5.91
CA ILE A 457 7.12 2.40 6.75
C ILE A 457 8.62 2.60 6.53
N GLY A 458 9.09 2.64 5.27
CA GLY A 458 10.49 2.87 4.94
C GLY A 458 11.01 4.18 5.50
N ARG A 459 10.21 5.26 5.44
CA ARG A 459 10.55 6.58 6.00
C ARG A 459 10.86 6.52 7.49
N LYS A 460 10.20 5.67 8.27
CA LYS A 460 10.55 5.48 9.70
C LYS A 460 11.99 4.98 9.89
N GLY A 461 12.54 4.27 8.92
CA GLY A 461 13.92 3.77 8.96
C GLY A 461 14.96 4.79 8.49
N TRP A 462 14.69 5.56 7.43
CA TRP A 462 15.65 6.50 6.85
C TRP A 462 15.37 7.98 7.16
N LEU A 463 14.22 8.33 7.74
CA LEU A 463 13.73 9.61 8.26
C LEU A 463 13.58 10.74 7.23
N PHE A 464 14.59 11.05 6.43
CA PHE A 464 14.63 12.17 5.49
C PHE A 464 15.42 11.84 4.22
N CYS A 465 15.24 12.65 3.18
CA CYS A 465 16.11 12.71 2.02
C CYS A 465 17.10 13.88 2.18
N ASP A 466 18.36 13.70 1.79
CA ASP A 466 19.36 14.77 1.90
C ASP A 466 19.13 15.86 0.85
N THR A 467 18.77 15.48 -0.37
CA THR A 467 18.61 16.38 -1.51
C THR A 467 17.32 16.11 -2.30
N PRO A 468 16.82 17.10 -3.07
CA PRO A 468 15.74 16.91 -4.03
C PRO A 468 16.00 15.77 -5.03
N LYS A 469 17.25 15.65 -5.52
CA LYS A 469 17.64 14.54 -6.43
C LYS A 469 17.46 13.17 -5.79
N GLY A 470 17.77 13.05 -4.49
CA GLY A 470 17.52 11.82 -3.73
C GLY A 470 16.04 11.53 -3.52
N ALA A 471 15.23 12.57 -3.30
CA ALA A 471 13.77 12.44 -3.17
C ALA A 471 13.13 12.01 -4.50
N THR A 472 13.54 12.65 -5.62
CA THR A 472 13.10 12.26 -6.97
C THR A 472 13.52 10.81 -7.29
N ALA A 473 14.77 10.43 -7.03
CA ALA A 473 15.22 9.05 -7.23
C ALA A 473 14.39 8.07 -6.40
N SER A 474 14.02 8.44 -5.17
CA SER A 474 13.13 7.62 -4.35
C SER A 474 11.73 7.48 -4.97
N ALA A 475 11.15 8.56 -5.50
CA ALA A 475 9.87 8.54 -6.20
C ALA A 475 9.90 7.59 -7.40
N VAL A 476 10.94 7.68 -8.24
CA VAL A 476 11.13 6.83 -9.42
C VAL A 476 11.24 5.35 -9.02
N VAL A 477 12.12 5.04 -8.06
CA VAL A 477 12.33 3.64 -7.67
C VAL A 477 11.09 3.07 -6.99
N TYR A 478 10.41 3.82 -6.10
CA TYR A 478 9.12 3.37 -5.53
C TYR A 478 8.06 3.14 -6.62
N THR A 479 7.97 4.02 -7.61
CA THR A 479 7.05 3.83 -8.75
C THR A 479 7.32 2.50 -9.45
N LEU A 480 8.57 2.21 -9.77
CA LEU A 480 8.94 1.00 -10.48
C LEU A 480 8.70 -0.26 -9.64
N VAL A 481 9.13 -0.28 -8.37
CA VAL A 481 9.00 -1.48 -7.53
C VAL A 481 7.55 -1.74 -7.11
N GLU A 482 6.78 -0.71 -6.78
CA GLU A 482 5.38 -0.90 -6.38
C GLU A 482 4.48 -1.24 -7.58
N THR A 483 4.78 -0.69 -8.78
CA THR A 483 4.13 -1.10 -10.03
C THR A 483 4.48 -2.54 -10.39
N ALA A 484 5.75 -2.94 -10.24
CA ALA A 484 6.19 -4.31 -10.47
C ALA A 484 5.46 -5.30 -9.55
N LYS A 485 5.41 -5.02 -8.24
CA LYS A 485 4.68 -5.83 -7.25
C LYS A 485 3.19 -5.94 -7.58
N ALA A 486 2.56 -4.82 -7.95
CA ALA A 486 1.16 -4.78 -8.34
C ALA A 486 0.87 -5.55 -9.64
N SER A 487 1.88 -5.77 -10.48
CA SER A 487 1.85 -6.57 -11.71
C SER A 487 2.39 -7.99 -11.53
N HIS A 488 2.52 -8.47 -10.28
CA HIS A 488 3.05 -9.81 -9.97
C HIS A 488 4.47 -10.08 -10.48
N THR A 489 5.28 -9.02 -10.59
CA THR A 489 6.67 -9.09 -11.03
C THR A 489 7.60 -8.97 -9.83
N GLU A 490 8.63 -9.82 -9.74
CA GLU A 490 9.59 -9.82 -8.64
C GLU A 490 10.51 -8.58 -8.75
N PRO A 491 10.56 -7.69 -7.74
CA PRO A 491 11.22 -6.40 -7.83
C PRO A 491 12.72 -6.44 -8.14
N TYR A 492 13.47 -7.40 -7.56
CA TYR A 492 14.90 -7.50 -7.82
C TYR A 492 15.19 -7.91 -9.27
N ARG A 493 14.49 -8.95 -9.77
CA ARG A 493 14.64 -9.40 -11.16
C ARG A 493 14.25 -8.29 -12.12
N TYR A 494 13.18 -7.57 -11.81
CA TYR A 494 12.71 -6.44 -12.62
C TYR A 494 13.76 -5.33 -12.71
N LEU A 495 14.23 -4.81 -11.56
CA LEU A 495 15.27 -3.78 -11.54
C LEU A 495 16.58 -4.25 -12.19
N LEU A 496 16.98 -5.48 -11.95
CA LEU A 496 18.16 -6.08 -12.60
C LEU A 496 18.04 -6.05 -14.12
N ARG A 497 16.87 -6.43 -14.67
CA ARG A 497 16.62 -6.38 -16.12
C ARG A 497 16.66 -4.95 -16.66
N LEU A 498 15.99 -4.02 -15.99
CA LEU A 498 16.02 -2.61 -16.39
C LEU A 498 17.45 -2.06 -16.44
N LEU A 499 18.21 -2.26 -15.36
CA LEU A 499 19.59 -1.78 -15.22
C LEU A 499 20.59 -2.51 -16.15
N THR A 500 20.21 -3.67 -16.68
CA THR A 500 20.99 -4.39 -17.68
C THR A 500 20.69 -3.89 -19.10
N ILE A 501 19.40 -3.72 -19.43
CA ILE A 501 18.97 -3.46 -20.80
C ILE A 501 19.05 -1.96 -21.15
N LEU A 502 18.57 -1.07 -20.28
CA LEU A 502 18.52 0.36 -20.58
C LEU A 502 19.87 1.00 -20.92
N PRO A 503 20.98 0.66 -20.22
CA PRO A 503 22.30 1.17 -20.60
C PRO A 503 22.76 0.78 -22.01
N MET A 504 22.29 -0.36 -22.56
CA MET A 504 22.62 -0.80 -23.91
C MET A 504 22.03 0.12 -24.99
N HIS A 505 20.97 0.86 -24.66
CA HIS A 505 20.31 1.82 -25.54
C HIS A 505 20.83 3.26 -25.41
N GLY A 506 21.94 3.47 -24.65
CA GLY A 506 22.65 4.76 -24.60
C GLY A 506 21.85 5.91 -23.98
N GLY A 507 20.86 5.64 -23.14
CA GLY A 507 20.04 6.65 -22.45
C GLY A 507 18.87 7.20 -23.25
N ASN A 508 18.67 6.75 -24.50
CA ASN A 508 17.53 7.16 -25.33
C ASN A 508 16.84 5.92 -25.96
N PRO A 509 16.22 5.07 -25.12
CA PRO A 509 15.52 3.88 -25.61
C PRO A 509 14.30 4.26 -26.44
N SER A 510 13.98 3.45 -27.46
CA SER A 510 12.76 3.64 -28.26
C SER A 510 11.50 3.41 -27.39
N ILE A 511 10.36 3.98 -27.79
CA ILE A 511 9.08 3.73 -27.11
C ILE A 511 8.75 2.23 -27.13
N ALA A 512 9.03 1.52 -28.22
CA ALA A 512 8.81 0.08 -28.31
C ALA A 512 9.63 -0.68 -27.26
N THR A 513 10.92 -0.35 -27.11
CA THR A 513 11.78 -0.92 -26.05
C THR A 513 11.21 -0.63 -24.65
N LEU A 514 10.79 0.61 -24.40
CA LEU A 514 10.21 0.96 -23.10
C LEU A 514 8.91 0.19 -22.81
N GLU A 515 8.07 -0.02 -23.84
CA GLU A 515 6.82 -0.79 -23.68
C GLU A 515 7.10 -2.27 -23.37
N GLU A 516 8.13 -2.85 -23.96
CA GLU A 516 8.58 -4.21 -23.61
C GLU A 516 9.13 -4.31 -22.17
N LEU A 517 9.64 -3.21 -21.64
CA LEU A 517 10.17 -3.15 -20.27
C LEU A 517 9.10 -2.80 -19.21
N LEU A 518 7.85 -2.58 -19.58
CA LEU A 518 6.76 -2.40 -18.61
C LEU A 518 6.48 -3.69 -17.84
N PRO A 519 6.16 -3.63 -16.52
CA PRO A 519 6.06 -4.81 -15.67
C PRO A 519 5.01 -5.84 -16.13
N TRP A 520 3.98 -5.41 -16.85
CA TRP A 520 2.90 -6.25 -17.38
C TRP A 520 3.14 -6.72 -18.82
N SER A 521 4.28 -6.39 -19.45
CA SER A 521 4.61 -6.89 -20.77
C SER A 521 4.85 -8.40 -20.76
N ASP A 522 4.59 -9.07 -21.88
CA ASP A 522 4.83 -10.52 -22.01
C ASP A 522 6.29 -10.87 -21.74
N TYR A 523 7.21 -10.01 -22.20
CA TYR A 523 8.64 -10.17 -21.96
C TYR A 523 8.97 -10.15 -20.45
N MET A 524 8.52 -9.11 -19.73
CA MET A 524 8.83 -8.99 -18.30
C MET A 524 8.08 -10.02 -17.44
N GLN A 525 6.87 -10.40 -17.82
CA GLN A 525 6.12 -11.47 -17.16
C GLN A 525 6.85 -12.82 -17.29
N LYS A 526 7.43 -13.11 -18.46
CA LYS A 526 8.23 -14.33 -18.67
C LYS A 526 9.51 -14.33 -17.84
N GLU A 527 10.23 -13.20 -17.80
CA GLU A 527 11.56 -13.11 -17.19
C GLU A 527 11.54 -12.86 -15.67
N CYS A 528 10.51 -12.16 -15.19
CA CYS A 528 10.51 -11.60 -13.84
C CYS A 528 9.26 -11.92 -13.03
N SER A 529 8.27 -12.68 -13.53
CA SER A 529 7.06 -12.99 -12.75
C SER A 529 7.40 -13.71 -11.44
N ILE A 530 6.65 -13.40 -10.41
CA ILE A 530 6.66 -14.15 -9.16
C ILE A 530 6.02 -15.51 -9.49
N GLN A 531 6.80 -16.58 -9.43
CA GLN A 531 6.24 -17.92 -9.55
C GLN A 531 5.22 -18.09 -8.44
N ALA A 532 3.98 -18.43 -8.82
CA ALA A 532 2.92 -18.65 -7.85
C ALA A 532 3.35 -19.76 -6.88
N VAL A 533 3.48 -19.40 -5.60
CA VAL A 533 3.76 -20.35 -4.52
C VAL A 533 2.47 -21.05 -4.12
#